data_f038e5c7db13d5c9fdd9a52b34b9c1ea
#
_entry.id   f038e5c7db13d5c9fdd9a52b34b9c1ea
#
_cell.length_a   1.000
_cell.length_b   1.000
_cell.length_c   1.000
_cell.angle_alpha   90.00
_cell.angle_beta   90.00
_cell.angle_gamma   90.00
#
_symmetry.space_group_name_H-M   'P 1'
#
loop_
_entity.id
_entity.type
_entity.pdbx_description
1 polymer ?
#
loop_
_entity_poly.entity_id
_entity_poly.type
_entity_poly.pdbx_seq_one_letter_code
_entity_poly.pdbx_strand_id
1 'polypeptide(L)'
;AGLHLGSFALMEDHPRFRDVKLGIIVSSLRALQLFLRKSARTGRLPDYVVVEGPLAGGHLGFGLDDWMKHDLRTITTEVLGWLRQEKLDIPVVPAGGIFTGTDAVSYLETGSAAVQVATRFTVAKECGLPAKVQQEYFKAGEDDIEVNGISPTGYPMRMLKGSPAIGAGIRPNCEAYGYLLDSNGHC
;
A
#
# COMPACT_ATOMS: atom_id res chain seq x y z
N ALA A 1 0.96 4.81 -2.95
CA ALA A 1 -0.15 4.49 -3.83
C ALA A 1 -1.05 5.71 -3.97
N GLY A 2 -1.40 6.08 -5.19
CA GLY A 2 -2.26 7.23 -5.47
C GLY A 2 -3.72 6.91 -5.19
N LEU A 3 -4.47 7.92 -4.74
CA LEU A 3 -5.91 7.82 -4.58
C LEU A 3 -6.58 7.94 -5.96
N HIS A 4 -6.87 6.82 -6.62
CA HIS A 4 -7.57 6.76 -7.90
C HIS A 4 -9.09 6.97 -7.71
N LEU A 5 -9.48 8.20 -7.43
CA LEU A 5 -10.88 8.59 -7.28
C LEU A 5 -11.69 8.46 -8.57
N GLY A 6 -11.04 8.64 -9.72
CA GLY A 6 -11.66 8.42 -11.02
C GLY A 6 -12.09 6.97 -11.25
N SER A 7 -11.39 5.99 -10.69
CA SER A 7 -11.75 4.58 -10.84
C SER A 7 -13.08 4.23 -10.18
N PHE A 8 -13.42 4.88 -9.07
CA PHE A 8 -14.74 4.71 -8.44
C PHE A 8 -15.86 5.24 -9.34
N ALA A 9 -15.66 6.42 -9.94
CA ALA A 9 -16.65 7.00 -10.86
C ALA A 9 -16.85 6.13 -12.11
N LEU A 10 -15.77 5.55 -12.66
CA LEU A 10 -15.86 4.64 -13.81
C LEU A 10 -16.60 3.34 -13.52
N MET A 11 -16.64 2.90 -12.27
CA MET A 11 -17.34 1.68 -11.86
C MET A 11 -18.79 1.94 -11.42
N GLU A 12 -19.16 3.19 -11.19
CA GLU A 12 -20.43 3.57 -10.57
C GLU A 12 -21.65 3.06 -11.35
N ASP A 13 -21.59 3.11 -12.69
CA ASP A 13 -22.66 2.66 -13.57
C ASP A 13 -22.75 1.14 -13.74
N HIS A 14 -21.78 0.39 -13.20
CA HIS A 14 -21.81 -1.06 -13.34
C HIS A 14 -22.87 -1.67 -12.40
N PRO A 15 -23.77 -2.55 -12.89
CA PRO A 15 -24.89 -3.09 -12.11
C PRO A 15 -24.46 -3.83 -10.83
N ARG A 16 -23.24 -4.39 -10.82
CA ARG A 16 -22.67 -5.07 -9.65
C ARG A 16 -21.73 -4.20 -8.83
N PHE A 17 -21.70 -2.90 -9.05
CA PHE A 17 -20.81 -1.99 -8.32
C PHE A 17 -20.98 -2.11 -6.80
N ARG A 18 -22.19 -2.33 -6.32
CA ARG A 18 -22.48 -2.46 -4.88
C ARG A 18 -22.20 -3.85 -4.30
N ASP A 19 -22.06 -4.87 -5.15
CA ASP A 19 -21.79 -6.25 -4.71
C ASP A 19 -20.30 -6.49 -4.45
N VAL A 20 -19.43 -5.74 -5.12
CA VAL A 20 -17.97 -5.89 -5.01
C VAL A 20 -17.44 -5.15 -3.78
N LYS A 21 -16.60 -5.79 -2.99
CA LYS A 21 -15.91 -5.15 -1.87
C LYS A 21 -14.76 -4.27 -2.37
N LEU A 22 -14.80 -3.00 -2.03
CA LEU A 22 -13.81 -2.01 -2.44
C LEU A 22 -13.02 -1.54 -1.24
N GLY A 23 -11.70 -1.80 -1.26
CA GLY A 23 -10.75 -1.29 -0.30
C GLY A 23 -9.93 -0.15 -0.89
N ILE A 24 -9.46 0.72 -0.02
CA ILE A 24 -8.53 1.79 -0.38
C ILE A 24 -7.25 1.66 0.43
N ILE A 25 -6.14 2.15 -0.13
CA ILE A 25 -4.86 2.21 0.58
C ILE A 25 -4.52 3.68 0.83
N VAL A 26 -4.22 4.01 2.09
CA VAL A 26 -3.83 5.35 2.51
C VAL A 26 -2.60 5.29 3.40
N SER A 27 -1.77 6.33 3.38
CA SER A 27 -0.59 6.44 4.23
C SER A 27 -0.73 7.55 5.29
N SER A 28 -1.92 8.13 5.45
CA SER A 28 -2.21 9.13 6.48
C SER A 28 -3.70 9.29 6.70
N LEU A 29 -4.08 9.80 7.87
CA LEU A 29 -5.46 10.22 8.17
C LEU A 29 -5.97 11.25 7.15
N ARG A 30 -5.13 12.23 6.78
CA ARG A 30 -5.49 13.25 5.79
C ARG A 30 -5.87 12.64 4.44
N ALA A 31 -5.14 11.62 4.00
CA ALA A 31 -5.45 10.93 2.74
C ALA A 31 -6.81 10.21 2.80
N LEU A 32 -7.12 9.56 3.93
CA LEU A 32 -8.45 8.96 4.17
C LEU A 32 -9.56 10.01 4.13
N GLN A 33 -9.40 11.10 4.84
CA GLN A 33 -10.38 12.19 4.88
C GLN A 33 -10.63 12.80 3.49
N LEU A 34 -9.58 13.00 2.70
CA LEU A 34 -9.69 13.50 1.33
C LEU A 34 -10.45 12.50 0.44
N PHE A 35 -10.14 11.21 0.57
CA PHE A 35 -10.85 10.17 -0.16
C PHE A 35 -12.34 10.18 0.19
N LEU A 36 -12.68 10.11 1.47
CA LEU A 36 -14.08 10.03 1.92
C LEU A 36 -14.91 11.24 1.48
N ARG A 37 -14.33 12.45 1.55
CA ARG A 37 -15.01 13.67 1.04
C ARG A 37 -15.31 13.59 -0.45
N LYS A 38 -14.40 13.01 -1.23
CA LYS A 38 -14.61 12.89 -2.68
C LYS A 38 -15.50 11.72 -3.05
N SER A 39 -15.40 10.59 -2.37
CA SER A 39 -16.24 9.41 -2.60
C SER A 39 -17.68 9.62 -2.13
N ALA A 40 -17.95 10.58 -1.26
CA ALA A 40 -19.30 10.95 -0.86
C ALA A 40 -20.21 11.29 -2.05
N ARG A 41 -19.63 11.76 -3.18
CA ARG A 41 -20.35 12.05 -4.41
C ARG A 41 -20.92 10.80 -5.08
N THR A 42 -20.28 9.65 -4.91
CA THR A 42 -20.73 8.34 -5.45
C THR A 42 -21.74 7.66 -4.52
N GLY A 43 -22.03 8.24 -3.35
CA GLY A 43 -22.91 7.66 -2.33
C GLY A 43 -22.38 6.34 -1.78
N ARG A 44 -21.08 6.04 -1.92
CA ARG A 44 -20.46 4.81 -1.44
C ARG A 44 -19.21 5.07 -0.61
N LEU A 45 -19.15 4.48 0.58
CA LEU A 45 -17.94 4.39 1.40
C LEU A 45 -17.10 3.18 0.98
N PRO A 46 -15.79 3.17 1.24
CA PRO A 46 -14.99 1.97 1.08
C PRO A 46 -15.42 0.92 2.09
N ASP A 47 -15.37 -0.35 1.70
CA ASP A 47 -15.71 -1.47 2.58
C ASP A 47 -14.62 -1.77 3.61
N TYR A 48 -13.39 -1.32 3.37
CA TYR A 48 -12.26 -1.37 4.29
C TYR A 48 -11.17 -0.37 3.87
N VAL A 49 -10.28 -0.04 4.78
CA VAL A 49 -9.11 0.79 4.51
C VAL A 49 -7.82 0.08 4.92
N VAL A 50 -6.86 0.00 4.01
CA VAL A 50 -5.49 -0.40 4.33
C VAL A 50 -4.71 0.85 4.70
N VAL A 51 -4.11 0.85 5.89
CA VAL A 51 -3.19 1.90 6.34
C VAL A 51 -1.77 1.41 6.10
N GLU A 52 -1.11 2.00 5.12
CA GLU A 52 0.23 1.62 4.73
C GLU A 52 1.28 2.51 5.41
N GLY A 53 2.16 1.87 6.18
CA GLY A 53 3.24 2.54 6.90
C GLY A 53 4.53 2.65 6.10
N PRO A 54 5.54 3.35 6.66
CA PRO A 54 6.80 3.63 5.98
C PRO A 54 7.67 2.38 5.73
N LEU A 55 7.40 1.28 6.42
CA LEU A 55 8.12 0.01 6.24
C LEU A 55 7.46 -0.91 5.19
N ALA A 56 6.44 -0.45 4.49
CA ALA A 56 5.87 -1.19 3.37
C ALA A 56 6.86 -1.29 2.21
N GLY A 57 6.89 -2.43 1.54
CA GLY A 57 7.69 -2.62 0.32
C GLY A 57 6.98 -2.06 -0.90
N GLY A 58 7.76 -1.65 -1.90
CA GLY A 58 7.25 -1.01 -3.11
C GLY A 58 7.04 0.49 -2.94
N HIS A 59 6.08 1.05 -3.67
CA HIS A 59 5.81 2.49 -3.65
C HIS A 59 5.30 2.95 -2.30
N LEU A 60 5.88 4.02 -1.79
CA LEU A 60 5.49 4.65 -0.52
C LEU A 60 4.61 5.87 -0.74
N GLY A 61 3.68 6.09 0.15
CA GLY A 61 2.89 7.32 0.24
C GLY A 61 3.56 8.44 1.06
N PHE A 62 4.88 8.37 1.23
CA PHE A 62 5.72 9.30 2.01
C PHE A 62 6.80 9.89 1.10
N GLY A 63 7.33 11.07 1.45
CA GLY A 63 8.45 11.68 0.76
C GLY A 63 9.79 10.98 1.05
N LEU A 64 10.78 11.17 0.17
CA LEU A 64 12.13 10.63 0.36
C LEU A 64 12.78 11.15 1.65
N ASP A 65 12.50 12.40 2.03
CA ASP A 65 13.15 13.09 3.15
C ASP A 65 12.41 12.93 4.47
N ASP A 66 11.23 12.32 4.47
CA ASP A 66 10.38 12.29 5.66
C ASP A 66 9.81 10.92 6.02
N TRP A 67 9.92 9.91 5.18
CA TRP A 67 9.32 8.60 5.43
C TRP A 67 9.71 7.99 6.79
N MET A 68 10.95 8.21 7.24
CA MET A 68 11.44 7.73 8.55
C MET A 68 10.82 8.45 9.76
N LYS A 69 10.15 9.58 9.55
CA LYS A 69 9.49 10.35 10.61
C LYS A 69 8.10 9.80 10.94
N HIS A 70 7.63 8.88 10.13
CA HIS A 70 6.30 8.29 10.26
C HIS A 70 6.37 6.91 10.90
N ASP A 71 5.32 6.56 11.60
CA ASP A 71 5.17 5.26 12.26
C ASP A 71 3.79 4.68 11.99
N LEU A 72 3.74 3.40 11.58
CA LEU A 72 2.50 2.72 11.24
C LEU A 72 1.50 2.69 12.39
N ARG A 73 1.98 2.47 13.62
CA ARG A 73 1.10 2.40 14.79
C ARG A 73 0.42 3.74 15.06
N THR A 74 1.20 4.81 15.00
CA THR A 74 0.68 6.18 15.17
C THR A 74 -0.39 6.48 14.14
N ILE A 75 -0.12 6.26 12.84
CA ILE A 75 -1.08 6.52 11.76
C ILE A 75 -2.33 5.65 11.92
N THR A 76 -2.17 4.37 12.28
CA THR A 76 -3.30 3.45 12.49
C THR A 76 -4.17 3.93 13.64
N THR A 77 -3.57 4.35 14.75
CA THR A 77 -4.29 4.85 15.93
C THR A 77 -5.06 6.13 15.61
N GLU A 78 -4.46 7.06 14.87
CA GLU A 78 -5.12 8.29 14.40
C GLU A 78 -6.33 7.97 13.51
N VAL A 79 -6.18 7.05 12.57
CA VAL A 79 -7.26 6.62 11.67
C VAL A 79 -8.40 5.98 12.45
N LEU A 80 -8.10 5.03 13.33
CA LEU A 80 -9.10 4.37 14.18
C LEU A 80 -9.83 5.36 15.09
N GLY A 81 -9.08 6.28 15.72
CA GLY A 81 -9.65 7.31 16.60
C GLY A 81 -10.61 8.23 15.85
N TRP A 82 -10.20 8.68 14.66
CA TRP A 82 -11.03 9.55 13.84
C TRP A 82 -12.29 8.83 13.32
N LEU A 83 -12.18 7.59 12.83
CA LEU A 83 -13.34 6.82 12.37
C LEU A 83 -14.37 6.61 13.48
N ARG A 84 -13.93 6.34 14.72
CA ARG A 84 -14.81 6.24 15.89
C ARG A 84 -15.52 7.56 16.19
N GLN A 85 -14.78 8.67 16.12
CA GLN A 85 -15.32 10.01 16.35
C GLN A 85 -16.41 10.38 15.32
N GLU A 86 -16.17 10.04 14.04
CA GLU A 86 -17.13 10.26 12.96
C GLU A 86 -18.25 9.20 12.89
N LYS A 87 -18.21 8.19 13.78
CA LYS A 87 -19.15 7.05 13.79
C LYS A 87 -19.20 6.29 12.46
N LEU A 88 -18.03 6.16 11.82
CA LEU A 88 -17.86 5.40 10.59
C LEU A 88 -17.36 4.00 10.92
N ASP A 89 -18.15 2.98 10.58
CA ASP A 89 -17.79 1.57 10.75
C ASP A 89 -17.07 1.05 9.50
N ILE A 90 -15.79 1.46 9.36
CA ILE A 90 -14.92 1.03 8.26
C ILE A 90 -13.76 0.23 8.85
N PRO A 91 -13.65 -1.08 8.52
CA PRO A 91 -12.54 -1.91 8.97
C PRO A 91 -11.18 -1.36 8.57
N VAL A 92 -10.25 -1.30 9.51
CA VAL A 92 -8.88 -0.81 9.30
C VAL A 92 -7.91 -1.99 9.28
N VAL A 93 -7.02 -2.00 8.28
CA VAL A 93 -6.03 -3.05 8.03
C VAL A 93 -4.64 -2.40 7.92
N PRO A 94 -3.83 -2.37 8.99
CA PRO A 94 -2.45 -1.88 8.91
C PRO A 94 -1.56 -2.79 8.07
N ALA A 95 -0.61 -2.17 7.35
CA ALA A 95 0.32 -2.81 6.43
C ALA A 95 1.72 -2.18 6.51
N GLY A 96 2.76 -3.00 6.39
CA GLY A 96 4.15 -2.55 6.36
C GLY A 96 4.91 -2.80 7.67
N GLY A 97 5.96 -3.60 7.59
CA GLY A 97 6.78 -3.98 8.75
C GLY A 97 6.16 -5.02 9.68
N ILE A 98 5.00 -5.56 9.35
CA ILE A 98 4.34 -6.63 10.12
C ILE A 98 4.86 -7.97 9.60
N PHE A 99 5.53 -8.75 10.44
CA PHE A 99 6.18 -9.98 10.03
C PHE A 99 5.82 -11.19 10.90
N THR A 100 5.66 -11.00 12.20
CA THR A 100 5.37 -12.05 13.17
C THR A 100 3.91 -12.04 13.64
N GLY A 101 3.47 -13.15 14.22
CA GLY A 101 2.16 -13.21 14.89
C GLY A 101 2.04 -12.20 16.04
N THR A 102 3.12 -11.95 16.76
CA THR A 102 3.17 -10.94 17.83
C THR A 102 2.93 -9.54 17.29
N ASP A 103 3.56 -9.20 16.16
CA ASP A 103 3.31 -7.91 15.49
C ASP A 103 1.83 -7.80 15.13
N ALA A 104 1.26 -8.85 14.52
CA ALA A 104 -0.15 -8.88 14.13
C ALA A 104 -1.08 -8.66 15.33
N VAL A 105 -0.90 -9.43 16.41
CA VAL A 105 -1.71 -9.33 17.64
C VAL A 105 -1.68 -7.91 18.19
N SER A 106 -0.51 -7.28 18.21
CA SER A 106 -0.36 -5.91 18.73
C SER A 106 -1.21 -4.88 17.99
N TYR A 107 -1.49 -5.07 16.70
CA TYR A 107 -2.40 -4.21 15.93
C TYR A 107 -3.87 -4.59 16.14
N LEU A 108 -4.18 -5.88 16.22
CA LEU A 108 -5.55 -6.33 16.49
C LEU A 108 -6.05 -5.82 17.84
N GLU A 109 -5.20 -5.80 18.86
CA GLU A 109 -5.52 -5.27 20.19
C GLU A 109 -5.81 -3.75 20.18
N THR A 110 -5.30 -2.99 19.20
CA THR A 110 -5.66 -1.57 19.04
C THR A 110 -7.03 -1.36 18.41
N GLY A 111 -7.66 -2.44 17.92
CA GLY A 111 -8.97 -2.42 17.26
C GLY A 111 -8.89 -2.47 15.74
N SER A 112 -7.74 -2.81 15.16
CA SER A 112 -7.64 -3.13 13.73
C SER A 112 -8.40 -4.42 13.42
N ALA A 113 -9.07 -4.48 12.27
CA ALA A 113 -9.88 -5.63 11.88
C ALA A 113 -9.05 -6.81 11.36
N ALA A 114 -7.89 -6.52 10.77
CA ALA A 114 -6.94 -7.48 10.23
C ALA A 114 -5.57 -6.81 10.09
N VAL A 115 -4.57 -7.54 9.59
CA VAL A 115 -3.27 -7.00 9.17
C VAL A 115 -2.94 -7.48 7.76
N GLN A 116 -2.20 -6.65 7.00
CA GLN A 116 -1.68 -7.04 5.70
C GLN A 116 -0.20 -7.38 5.81
N VAL A 117 0.17 -8.57 5.34
CA VAL A 117 1.52 -9.11 5.39
C VAL A 117 1.95 -9.53 3.98
N ALA A 118 3.16 -9.18 3.56
CA ALA A 118 3.68 -9.51 2.24
C ALA A 118 4.99 -10.31 2.32
N THR A 119 6.08 -9.73 2.84
CA THR A 119 7.43 -10.33 2.82
C THR A 119 7.47 -11.71 3.47
N ARG A 120 6.68 -11.95 4.51
CA ARG A 120 6.60 -13.27 5.15
C ARG A 120 6.14 -14.36 4.18
N PHE A 121 5.24 -14.03 3.26
CA PHE A 121 4.74 -14.96 2.25
C PHE A 121 5.70 -15.09 1.06
N THR A 122 6.47 -14.06 0.72
CA THR A 122 7.46 -14.17 -0.38
C THR A 122 8.58 -15.15 -0.07
N VAL A 123 8.89 -15.36 1.22
CA VAL A 123 9.90 -16.33 1.68
C VAL A 123 9.31 -17.68 2.11
N ALA A 124 8.01 -17.89 1.96
CA ALA A 124 7.36 -19.15 2.23
C ALA A 124 7.68 -20.18 1.15
N LYS A 125 7.73 -21.47 1.52
CA LYS A 125 8.01 -22.57 0.60
C LYS A 125 7.01 -22.65 -0.57
N GLU A 126 5.76 -22.29 -0.30
CA GLU A 126 4.65 -22.31 -1.24
C GLU A 126 4.61 -21.09 -2.17
N CYS A 127 5.49 -20.11 -1.95
CA CYS A 127 5.55 -18.94 -2.81
C CYS A 127 6.00 -19.31 -4.22
N GLY A 128 5.29 -18.81 -5.22
CA GLY A 128 5.60 -19.04 -6.63
C GLY A 128 6.83 -18.27 -7.18
N LEU A 129 7.55 -17.54 -6.34
CA LEU A 129 8.78 -16.86 -6.75
C LEU A 129 9.88 -17.87 -7.07
N PRO A 130 10.70 -17.64 -8.12
CA PRO A 130 11.88 -18.47 -8.40
C PRO A 130 12.80 -18.53 -7.18
N ALA A 131 13.35 -19.71 -6.89
CA ALA A 131 14.24 -19.94 -5.75
C ALA A 131 15.41 -18.92 -5.67
N LYS A 132 15.96 -18.52 -6.82
CA LYS A 132 17.00 -17.50 -6.89
C LYS A 132 16.53 -16.15 -6.33
N VAL A 133 15.29 -15.77 -6.59
CA VAL A 133 14.70 -14.52 -6.08
C VAL A 133 14.44 -14.63 -4.58
N GLN A 134 13.92 -15.77 -4.12
CA GLN A 134 13.71 -16.01 -2.67
C GLN A 134 15.02 -15.94 -1.89
N GLN A 135 16.14 -16.46 -2.47
CA GLN A 135 17.46 -16.40 -1.83
C GLN A 135 17.95 -14.98 -1.60
N GLU A 136 17.59 -14.01 -2.43
CA GLU A 136 17.96 -12.60 -2.20
C GLU A 136 17.24 -12.04 -0.94
N TYR A 137 16.00 -12.45 -0.68
CA TYR A 137 15.31 -12.09 0.55
C TYR A 137 15.92 -12.76 1.80
N PHE A 138 16.40 -14.01 1.68
CA PHE A 138 17.03 -14.69 2.81
C PHE A 138 18.41 -14.13 3.17
N LYS A 139 19.11 -13.57 2.20
CA LYS A 139 20.45 -12.98 2.40
C LYS A 139 20.39 -11.54 2.89
N ALA A 140 19.30 -10.84 2.57
CA ALA A 140 19.18 -9.42 2.83
C ALA A 140 19.12 -9.10 4.33
N GLY A 141 19.98 -8.17 4.76
CA GLY A 141 19.89 -7.49 6.04
C GLY A 141 19.21 -6.12 5.92
N GLU A 142 19.15 -5.39 7.02
CA GLU A 142 18.57 -4.05 7.06
C GLU A 142 19.28 -3.07 6.13
N ASP A 143 20.61 -3.17 6.05
CA ASP A 143 21.45 -2.33 5.21
C ASP A 143 21.26 -2.57 3.71
N ASP A 144 20.66 -3.70 3.33
CA ASP A 144 20.37 -4.04 1.93
C ASP A 144 19.04 -3.45 1.44
N ILE A 145 18.33 -2.73 2.28
CA ILE A 145 17.06 -2.10 1.95
C ILE A 145 17.27 -0.59 1.82
N GLU A 146 16.68 0.00 0.79
CA GLU A 146 16.71 1.45 0.58
C GLU A 146 15.35 1.99 0.17
N VAL A 147 15.16 3.28 0.37
CA VAL A 147 14.08 4.07 -0.21
C VAL A 147 14.68 5.03 -1.22
N ASN A 148 14.27 4.93 -2.47
CA ASN A 148 14.80 5.75 -3.56
C ASN A 148 13.70 6.25 -4.48
N GLY A 149 14.06 7.16 -5.39
CA GLY A 149 13.16 7.76 -6.39
C GLY A 149 13.34 7.19 -7.81
N ILE A 150 13.91 5.98 -7.96
CA ILE A 150 14.22 5.39 -9.27
C ILE A 150 12.95 4.90 -9.99
N SER A 151 11.84 4.74 -9.26
CA SER A 151 10.59 4.29 -9.85
C SER A 151 10.14 5.20 -11.00
N PRO A 152 9.79 4.64 -12.16
CA PRO A 152 9.28 5.41 -13.30
C PRO A 152 7.95 6.12 -13.00
N THR A 153 7.27 5.75 -11.92
CA THR A 153 6.04 6.42 -11.47
C THR A 153 6.30 7.75 -10.75
N GLY A 154 7.57 8.06 -10.43
CA GLY A 154 7.95 9.26 -9.67
C GLY A 154 7.67 9.18 -8.17
N TYR A 155 7.11 8.09 -7.67
CA TYR A 155 6.91 7.89 -6.23
C TYR A 155 8.12 7.24 -5.59
N PRO A 156 8.48 7.61 -4.34
CA PRO A 156 9.49 6.90 -3.57
C PRO A 156 9.15 5.41 -3.46
N MET A 157 10.17 4.57 -3.59
CA MET A 157 10.01 3.12 -3.54
C MET A 157 10.99 2.52 -2.52
N ARG A 158 10.48 1.65 -1.64
CA ARG A 158 11.28 0.84 -0.72
C ARG A 158 11.57 -0.51 -1.35
N MET A 159 12.85 -0.84 -1.49
CA MET A 159 13.28 -2.03 -2.24
C MET A 159 14.64 -2.55 -1.77
N LEU A 160 15.01 -3.74 -2.22
CA LEU A 160 16.36 -4.27 -2.05
C LEU A 160 17.33 -3.52 -2.98
N LYS A 161 18.48 -3.05 -2.47
CA LYS A 161 19.54 -2.39 -3.24
C LYS A 161 20.06 -3.25 -4.40
N GLY A 162 20.16 -4.56 -4.17
CA GLY A 162 20.60 -5.54 -5.16
C GLY A 162 19.50 -5.99 -6.13
N SER A 163 18.35 -5.31 -6.19
CA SER A 163 17.28 -5.70 -7.12
C SER A 163 17.76 -5.67 -8.57
N PRO A 164 17.61 -6.77 -9.35
CA PRO A 164 17.99 -6.79 -10.75
C PRO A 164 17.15 -5.85 -11.62
N ALA A 165 16.07 -5.30 -11.09
CA ALA A 165 15.26 -4.29 -11.77
C ALA A 165 15.96 -2.93 -11.82
N ILE A 166 16.91 -2.66 -10.90
CA ILE A 166 17.67 -1.42 -10.87
C ILE A 166 18.67 -1.42 -12.02
N GLY A 167 18.57 -0.41 -12.89
CA GLY A 167 19.47 -0.28 -14.04
C GLY A 167 19.23 -1.27 -15.17
N ALA A 168 18.21 -2.12 -15.10
CA ALA A 168 17.91 -3.12 -16.12
C ALA A 168 17.43 -2.52 -17.46
N GLY A 169 17.15 -1.23 -17.52
CA GLY A 169 16.59 -0.58 -18.71
C GLY A 169 15.22 -1.11 -19.13
N ILE A 170 14.61 -1.93 -18.29
CA ILE A 170 13.27 -2.49 -18.52
C ILE A 170 12.27 -1.36 -18.35
N ARG A 171 11.57 -1.01 -19.43
CA ARG A 171 10.46 -0.07 -19.33
C ARG A 171 9.29 -0.76 -18.64
N PRO A 172 8.61 -0.10 -17.68
CA PRO A 172 7.41 -0.65 -17.07
C PRO A 172 6.38 -0.90 -18.17
N ASN A 173 5.88 -2.12 -18.26
CA ASN A 173 4.74 -2.45 -19.10
C ASN A 173 3.46 -2.34 -18.27
N CYS A 174 2.92 -1.14 -18.17
CA CYS A 174 1.68 -0.88 -17.46
C CYS A 174 0.43 -1.05 -18.33
N GLU A 175 0.57 -1.41 -19.60
CA GLU A 175 -0.56 -1.59 -20.52
C GLU A 175 -1.57 -2.63 -20.02
N ALA A 176 -1.08 -3.68 -19.36
CA ALA A 176 -1.93 -4.71 -18.76
C ALA A 176 -2.91 -4.16 -17.70
N TYR A 177 -2.63 -2.99 -17.14
CA TYR A 177 -3.45 -2.32 -16.13
C TYR A 177 -4.19 -1.09 -16.67
N GLY A 178 -4.16 -0.87 -17.99
CA GLY A 178 -4.84 0.25 -18.62
C GLY A 178 -4.20 1.62 -18.40
N TYR A 179 -2.96 1.68 -17.92
CA TYR A 179 -2.21 2.92 -17.83
C TYR A 179 -1.53 3.20 -19.18
N LEU A 180 -1.77 4.38 -19.71
CA LEU A 180 -1.04 4.86 -20.86
C LEU A 180 0.26 5.49 -20.39
N LEU A 181 1.37 5.08 -21.00
CA LEU A 181 2.64 5.77 -20.84
C LEU A 181 2.61 7.06 -21.64
N ASP A 182 3.15 8.14 -21.09
CA ASP A 182 3.39 9.37 -21.85
C ASP A 182 4.50 9.15 -22.90
N SER A 183 4.78 10.18 -23.73
CA SER A 183 5.82 10.12 -24.76
C SER A 183 7.23 9.84 -24.22
N ASN A 184 7.45 10.02 -22.91
CA ASN A 184 8.71 9.79 -22.21
C ASN A 184 8.74 8.42 -21.52
N GLY A 185 7.67 7.64 -21.61
CA GLY A 185 7.57 6.32 -21.00
C GLY A 185 7.24 6.34 -19.50
N HIS A 186 6.63 7.43 -19.00
CA HIS A 186 6.14 7.53 -17.63
C HIS A 186 4.65 7.14 -17.56
N CYS A 187 4.27 6.52 -16.44
CA CYS A 187 2.87 6.25 -16.12
C CYS A 187 2.10 7.53 -15.77
#